data_5afcf50ec8a85f820a589739fee61bff
#
_entry.id   5afcf50ec8a85f820a589739fee61bff
#
_cell.length_a   1.000
_cell.length_b   1.000
_cell.length_c   1.000
_cell.angle_alpha   90.00
_cell.angle_beta   90.00
_cell.angle_gamma   90.00
#
_symmetry.space_group_name_H-M   'P 1'
#
loop_
_entity.id
_entity.type
_entity.pdbx_description
1 polymer ?
#
loop_
_entity_poly.entity_id
_entity_poly.type
_entity_poly.pdbx_seq_one_letter_code
_entity_poly.pdbx_strand_id
1 'polypeptide(L)'
;NRARGILLTTPGKVVVHNNRFMTAGTAILIEGDTDYWFESGAVCDMDIHDNLFENCGTSASNNGGSGWGEALICITPSFRPADENSPVYHRNIRIRNNRILTYDRPLLHARSVGGLQFVANCVEQTYDFPATAAQHQSFCLEGCRNVRIAENRFIGYDKPDFELIHMNPNNICHEEAK
;
A
#
# COMPACT_ATOMS: atom_id res chain seq x y z
N ASN A 1 -17.13 5.89 -1.76
CA ASN A 1 -16.65 6.86 -0.77
C ASN A 1 -15.79 7.93 -1.47
N ARG A 2 -15.89 9.19 -1.06
CA ARG A 2 -15.15 10.30 -1.70
C ARG A 2 -13.69 10.41 -1.26
N ALA A 3 -13.35 9.96 -0.08
CA ALA A 3 -12.01 10.03 0.46
C ALA A 3 -11.35 8.65 0.40
N ARG A 4 -11.18 8.03 1.52
CA ARG A 4 -10.61 6.69 1.68
C ARG A 4 -11.68 5.65 2.01
N GLY A 5 -11.41 4.39 1.75
CA GLY A 5 -12.34 3.30 2.10
C GLY A 5 -12.35 3.04 3.60
N ILE A 6 -11.18 2.69 4.15
CA ILE A 6 -10.98 2.44 5.60
C ILE A 6 -9.73 3.20 6.08
N LEU A 7 -9.80 3.71 7.29
CA LEU A 7 -8.64 4.18 8.06
C LEU A 7 -8.41 3.20 9.22
N LEU A 8 -7.18 2.73 9.36
CA LEU A 8 -6.78 1.75 10.37
C LEU A 8 -5.62 2.32 11.20
N THR A 9 -5.85 2.49 12.51
CA THR A 9 -4.92 3.14 13.43
C THR A 9 -4.76 2.37 14.76
N THR A 10 -5.14 1.10 14.82
CA THR A 10 -5.17 0.33 16.06
C THR A 10 -3.97 -0.60 16.24
N PRO A 11 -3.41 -0.72 17.44
CA PRO A 11 -2.37 -1.70 17.76
C PRO A 11 -2.88 -3.14 17.89
N GLY A 12 -4.19 -3.34 17.90
CA GLY A 12 -4.82 -4.66 17.96
C GLY A 12 -4.70 -5.42 16.65
N LYS A 13 -5.00 -6.71 16.72
CA LYS A 13 -5.11 -7.55 15.52
C LYS A 13 -6.28 -7.09 14.66
N VAL A 14 -6.03 -6.91 13.37
CA VAL A 14 -7.04 -6.51 12.39
C VAL A 14 -7.09 -7.52 11.24
N VAL A 15 -8.29 -7.89 10.84
CA VAL A 15 -8.53 -8.67 9.64
C VAL A 15 -9.53 -7.92 8.76
N VAL A 16 -9.13 -7.66 7.51
CA VAL A 16 -9.97 -7.03 6.49
C VAL A 16 -10.15 -8.02 5.35
N HIS A 17 -11.34 -8.60 5.23
CA HIS A 17 -11.55 -9.64 4.22
C HIS A 17 -12.96 -9.62 3.61
N ASN A 18 -13.08 -10.18 2.41
CA ASN A 18 -14.34 -10.31 1.67
C ASN A 18 -15.09 -8.98 1.46
N ASN A 19 -14.35 -7.88 1.32
CA ASN A 19 -14.93 -6.58 1.03
C ASN A 19 -14.77 -6.22 -0.44
N ARG A 20 -15.61 -5.32 -0.91
CA ARG A 20 -15.45 -4.62 -2.20
C ARG A 20 -15.17 -3.15 -1.92
N PHE A 21 -14.03 -2.68 -2.40
CA PHE A 21 -13.62 -1.29 -2.33
C PHE A 21 -13.80 -0.62 -3.69
N MET A 22 -14.50 0.51 -3.71
CA MET A 22 -14.66 1.40 -4.84
C MET A 22 -14.67 2.81 -4.29
N THR A 23 -13.52 3.44 -4.24
CA THR A 23 -13.29 4.70 -3.50
C THR A 23 -12.59 5.72 -4.38
N ALA A 24 -12.95 6.98 -4.25
CA ALA A 24 -12.28 8.04 -4.98
C ALA A 24 -10.87 8.33 -4.46
N GLY A 25 -10.58 8.07 -3.19
CA GLY A 25 -9.24 8.11 -2.62
C GLY A 25 -8.63 6.71 -2.45
N THR A 26 -7.60 6.59 -1.62
CA THR A 26 -6.97 5.31 -1.29
C THR A 26 -7.99 4.33 -0.71
N ALA A 27 -7.90 3.06 -1.07
CA ALA A 27 -8.84 2.06 -0.56
C ALA A 27 -8.62 1.81 0.94
N ILE A 28 -7.37 1.63 1.34
CA ILE A 28 -7.00 1.39 2.74
C ILE A 28 -5.87 2.33 3.12
N LEU A 29 -6.09 3.11 4.16
CA LEU A 29 -5.08 3.93 4.80
C LEU A 29 -4.75 3.34 6.17
N ILE A 30 -3.49 3.00 6.38
CA ILE A 30 -2.94 2.55 7.65
C ILE A 30 -2.03 3.67 8.13
N GLU A 31 -2.37 4.25 9.24
CA GLU A 31 -1.71 5.43 9.74
C GLU A 31 -1.36 5.31 11.24
N GLY A 32 -0.64 6.26 11.76
CA GLY A 32 -0.34 6.46 13.16
C GLY A 32 0.15 7.89 13.28
N ASP A 33 -0.79 8.81 13.49
CA ASP A 33 -0.49 10.22 13.60
C ASP A 33 -0.19 10.59 15.04
N THR A 34 1.08 10.86 15.31
CA THR A 34 1.56 11.34 16.61
C THR A 34 1.73 12.85 16.65
N ASP A 35 1.56 13.54 15.52
CA ASP A 35 1.94 14.94 15.39
C ASP A 35 0.73 15.89 15.42
N TYR A 36 -0.39 15.46 14.90
CA TYR A 36 -1.54 16.35 14.72
C TYR A 36 -2.86 15.79 15.29
N TRP A 37 -3.28 14.59 14.88
CA TRP A 37 -4.54 13.99 15.32
C TRP A 37 -4.38 13.12 16.56
N PHE A 38 -3.16 12.75 16.91
CA PHE A 38 -2.85 11.88 18.06
C PHE A 38 -3.64 10.56 18.02
N GLU A 39 -3.74 9.98 16.84
CA GLU A 39 -4.41 8.71 16.64
C GLU A 39 -3.63 7.58 17.31
N SER A 40 -4.32 6.48 17.60
CA SER A 40 -3.74 5.38 18.36
C SER A 40 -2.53 4.76 17.66
N GLY A 41 -1.70 4.06 18.41
CA GLY A 41 -0.34 3.67 18.05
C GLY A 41 -0.17 2.71 16.86
N ALA A 42 1.02 2.18 16.76
CA ALA A 42 1.46 1.35 15.65
C ALA A 42 0.62 0.08 15.48
N VAL A 43 0.25 -0.23 14.23
CA VAL A 43 -0.34 -1.52 13.88
C VAL A 43 0.70 -2.64 14.07
N CYS A 44 0.32 -3.73 14.73
CA CYS A 44 1.22 -4.82 15.07
C CYS A 44 0.89 -6.17 14.44
N ASP A 45 -0.31 -6.38 13.94
CA ASP A 45 -0.73 -7.61 13.25
C ASP A 45 -1.96 -7.31 12.39
N MET A 46 -1.78 -7.31 11.07
CA MET A 46 -2.85 -7.04 10.14
C MET A 46 -2.86 -8.00 8.97
N ASP A 47 -4.06 -8.48 8.60
CA ASP A 47 -4.26 -9.38 7.47
C ASP A 47 -5.37 -8.81 6.56
N ILE A 48 -4.99 -8.43 5.34
CA ILE A 48 -5.88 -7.88 4.32
C ILE A 48 -5.97 -8.90 3.20
N HIS A 49 -7.09 -9.63 3.14
CA HIS A 49 -7.16 -10.75 2.21
C HIS A 49 -8.56 -10.96 1.59
N ASP A 50 -8.57 -11.62 0.43
CA ASP A 50 -9.81 -12.00 -0.27
C ASP A 50 -10.75 -10.81 -0.52
N ASN A 51 -10.19 -9.60 -0.73
CA ASN A 51 -10.95 -8.41 -1.08
C ASN A 51 -10.92 -8.16 -2.59
N LEU A 52 -11.94 -7.47 -3.07
CA LEU A 52 -11.99 -6.88 -4.40
C LEU A 52 -11.75 -5.37 -4.30
N PHE A 53 -10.69 -4.90 -4.93
CA PHE A 53 -10.44 -3.47 -5.14
C PHE A 53 -10.79 -3.14 -6.59
N GLU A 54 -11.57 -2.09 -6.82
CA GLU A 54 -12.06 -1.74 -8.13
C GLU A 54 -11.91 -0.24 -8.39
N ASN A 55 -10.97 0.11 -9.24
CA ASN A 55 -10.70 1.47 -9.69
C ASN A 55 -10.67 2.51 -8.55
N CYS A 56 -9.99 2.19 -7.45
CA CYS A 56 -9.81 3.13 -6.36
C CYS A 56 -8.78 4.22 -6.72
N GLY A 57 -8.85 5.39 -6.08
CA GLY A 57 -7.88 6.47 -6.27
C GLY A 57 -8.23 7.47 -7.38
N THR A 58 -9.46 7.47 -7.89
CA THR A 58 -9.88 8.35 -9.00
C THR A 58 -9.87 9.85 -8.69
N SER A 59 -9.77 10.23 -7.42
CA SER A 59 -9.59 11.63 -6.98
C SER A 59 -8.15 11.96 -6.61
N ALA A 60 -7.21 11.06 -6.86
CA ALA A 60 -5.80 11.31 -6.57
C ALA A 60 -5.35 12.55 -7.35
N SER A 61 -4.90 13.56 -6.63
CA SER A 61 -4.37 14.77 -7.23
C SER A 61 -2.95 14.51 -7.68
N ASN A 62 -2.74 14.46 -8.97
CA ASN A 62 -1.44 14.19 -9.58
C ASN A 62 -0.43 15.32 -9.49
N ASN A 63 -0.79 16.43 -8.87
CA ASN A 63 0.00 17.64 -8.85
C ASN A 63 0.76 17.87 -7.53
N GLY A 64 1.22 16.80 -6.87
CA GLY A 64 2.04 16.95 -5.65
C GLY A 64 1.30 17.52 -4.44
N GLY A 65 0.00 17.66 -4.55
CA GLY A 65 -0.85 17.98 -3.40
C GLY A 65 -1.09 16.74 -2.55
N SER A 66 -1.36 16.93 -1.28
CA SER A 66 -1.78 15.91 -0.32
C SER A 66 -3.11 15.26 -0.75
N GLY A 67 -3.10 14.62 -1.90
CA GLY A 67 -4.24 13.87 -2.41
C GLY A 67 -4.55 12.71 -1.47
N TRP A 68 -5.81 12.37 -1.36
CA TRP A 68 -6.29 11.26 -0.55
C TRP A 68 -5.94 9.89 -1.16
N GLY A 69 -4.72 9.75 -1.72
CA GLY A 69 -4.31 8.49 -2.28
C GLY A 69 -3.09 8.56 -3.17
N GLU A 70 -1.92 8.36 -2.60
CA GLU A 70 -0.68 8.18 -3.35
C GLU A 70 -0.60 6.77 -3.95
N ALA A 71 -1.38 5.82 -3.41
CA ALA A 71 -1.48 4.45 -3.88
C ALA A 71 -2.84 3.83 -3.51
N LEU A 72 -3.12 2.65 -4.04
CA LEU A 72 -4.30 1.85 -3.70
C LEU A 72 -4.37 1.55 -2.19
N ILE A 73 -3.25 1.15 -1.62
CA ILE A 73 -3.05 0.96 -0.17
C ILE A 73 -1.91 1.85 0.29
N CYS A 74 -2.17 2.68 1.28
CA CYS A 74 -1.17 3.55 1.89
C CYS A 74 -0.93 3.14 3.35
N ILE A 75 0.35 2.99 3.71
CA ILE A 75 0.82 2.74 5.08
C ILE A 75 1.78 3.89 5.40
N THR A 76 1.25 4.99 5.89
CA THR A 76 1.97 6.27 5.94
C THR A 76 1.90 6.94 7.30
N PRO A 77 2.51 6.33 8.35
CA PRO A 77 2.56 6.95 9.67
C PRO A 77 3.28 8.30 9.60
N SER A 78 2.98 9.21 10.53
CA SER A 78 3.71 10.48 10.65
C SER A 78 5.20 10.29 10.97
N PHE A 79 5.55 9.16 11.58
CA PHE A 79 6.97 8.79 11.76
C PHE A 79 7.68 8.64 10.41
N ARG A 80 8.79 9.36 10.25
CA ARG A 80 9.62 9.31 9.04
C ARG A 80 10.98 8.72 9.36
N PRO A 81 11.39 7.61 8.70
CA PRO A 81 12.74 7.09 8.85
C PRO A 81 13.76 8.10 8.30
N ALA A 82 14.85 8.29 9.03
CA ALA A 82 15.94 9.18 8.63
C ALA A 82 16.96 8.44 7.73
N ASP A 83 17.09 7.13 7.92
CA ASP A 83 18.02 6.26 7.21
C ASP A 83 17.55 4.79 7.27
N GLU A 84 18.35 3.90 6.69
CA GLU A 84 18.07 2.45 6.68
C GLU A 84 18.12 1.78 8.06
N ASN A 85 18.67 2.43 9.09
CA ASN A 85 18.79 1.91 10.45
C ASN A 85 17.68 2.40 11.38
N SER A 86 16.86 3.34 10.93
CA SER A 86 15.73 3.87 11.69
C SER A 86 14.79 2.74 12.15
N PRO A 87 14.21 2.80 13.35
CA PRO A 87 13.28 1.78 13.82
C PRO A 87 12.05 1.71 12.93
N VAL A 88 11.42 0.53 12.86
CA VAL A 88 10.13 0.38 12.18
C VAL A 88 8.98 0.76 13.11
N TYR A 89 7.99 1.47 12.57
CA TYR A 89 6.80 1.88 13.30
C TYR A 89 5.72 0.79 13.31
N HIS A 90 5.30 0.33 12.14
CA HIS A 90 4.32 -0.75 11.99
C HIS A 90 4.98 -2.11 11.85
N ARG A 91 4.23 -3.21 12.14
CA ARG A 91 4.74 -4.58 12.04
C ARG A 91 3.71 -5.56 11.56
N ASN A 92 4.19 -6.63 10.87
CA ASN A 92 3.41 -7.80 10.50
C ASN A 92 2.14 -7.47 9.71
N ILE A 93 2.30 -6.81 8.57
CA ILE A 93 1.20 -6.46 7.67
C ILE A 93 1.22 -7.41 6.47
N ARG A 94 0.14 -8.13 6.25
CA ARG A 94 -0.05 -9.07 5.13
C ARG A 94 -1.17 -8.59 4.23
N ILE A 95 -0.87 -8.47 2.95
CA ILE A 95 -1.81 -8.13 1.87
C ILE A 95 -1.78 -9.30 0.89
N ARG A 96 -2.81 -10.14 0.91
CA ARG A 96 -2.75 -11.41 0.19
C ARG A 96 -4.07 -11.85 -0.43
N ASN A 97 -4.00 -12.64 -1.50
CA ASN A 97 -5.17 -13.23 -2.16
C ASN A 97 -6.25 -12.20 -2.56
N ASN A 98 -5.88 -10.94 -2.77
CA ASN A 98 -6.83 -9.93 -3.18
C ASN A 98 -6.92 -9.91 -4.71
N ARG A 99 -8.09 -9.54 -5.23
CA ARG A 99 -8.29 -9.16 -6.63
C ARG A 99 -8.26 -7.65 -6.73
N ILE A 100 -7.38 -7.12 -7.56
CA ILE A 100 -7.15 -5.69 -7.75
C ILE A 100 -7.39 -5.36 -9.21
N LEU A 101 -8.49 -4.67 -9.48
CA LEU A 101 -8.80 -4.07 -10.77
C LEU A 101 -8.39 -2.60 -10.69
N THR A 102 -7.35 -2.21 -11.41
CA THR A 102 -6.81 -0.85 -11.33
C THR A 102 -6.59 -0.24 -12.71
N TYR A 103 -6.88 1.05 -12.82
CA TYR A 103 -6.57 1.84 -14.02
C TYR A 103 -5.20 2.52 -13.95
N ASP A 104 -4.56 2.55 -12.76
CA ASP A 104 -3.33 3.28 -12.49
C ASP A 104 -2.26 2.40 -11.85
N ARG A 105 -1.01 2.89 -11.83
CA ARG A 105 0.16 2.12 -11.40
C ARG A 105 0.36 1.95 -9.89
N PRO A 106 0.13 2.97 -9.03
CA PRO A 106 0.48 2.87 -7.62
C PRO A 106 -0.38 1.86 -6.86
N LEU A 107 0.21 0.75 -6.45
CA LEU A 107 -0.46 -0.31 -5.69
C LEU A 107 -0.25 -0.15 -4.19
N LEU A 108 0.99 0.13 -3.77
CA LEU A 108 1.36 0.19 -2.36
C LEU A 108 2.40 1.28 -2.10
N HIS A 109 2.05 2.20 -1.23
CA HIS A 109 3.01 3.09 -0.58
C HIS A 109 3.12 2.69 0.88
N ALA A 110 4.30 2.23 1.31
CA ALA A 110 4.54 1.76 2.67
C ALA A 110 5.75 2.44 3.29
N ARG A 111 5.55 3.03 4.45
CA ARG A 111 6.59 3.67 5.26
C ARG A 111 6.75 2.98 6.61
N SER A 112 8.00 2.70 6.98
CA SER A 112 8.37 2.23 8.30
C SER A 112 7.64 0.97 8.78
N VAL A 113 7.67 -0.09 7.94
CA VAL A 113 7.00 -1.36 8.21
C VAL A 113 8.03 -2.48 8.34
N GLY A 114 7.96 -3.25 9.41
CA GLY A 114 8.71 -4.50 9.59
C GLY A 114 7.84 -5.73 9.34
N GLY A 115 8.26 -6.61 8.43
CA GLY A 115 7.48 -7.80 8.09
C GLY A 115 6.26 -7.47 7.23
N LEU A 116 6.49 -6.86 6.07
CA LEU A 116 5.46 -6.53 5.09
C LEU A 116 5.37 -7.62 4.01
N GLN A 117 4.16 -8.09 3.72
CA GLN A 117 3.93 -9.07 2.67
C GLN A 117 2.86 -8.57 1.69
N PHE A 118 3.16 -8.63 0.40
CA PHE A 118 2.21 -8.44 -0.67
C PHE A 118 2.30 -9.68 -1.58
N VAL A 119 1.44 -10.67 -1.31
CA VAL A 119 1.62 -12.01 -1.89
C VAL A 119 0.33 -12.60 -2.45
N ALA A 120 0.46 -13.37 -3.52
CA ALA A 120 -0.64 -14.09 -4.14
C ALA A 120 -1.84 -13.21 -4.52
N ASN A 121 -1.62 -11.92 -4.82
CA ASN A 121 -2.67 -11.04 -5.32
C ASN A 121 -2.77 -11.15 -6.85
N CYS A 122 -3.98 -10.93 -7.37
CA CYS A 122 -4.22 -10.82 -8.80
C CYS A 122 -4.50 -9.35 -9.14
N VAL A 123 -3.57 -8.73 -9.88
CA VAL A 123 -3.66 -7.34 -10.33
C VAL A 123 -4.00 -7.32 -11.80
N GLU A 124 -5.09 -6.68 -12.15
CA GLU A 124 -5.58 -6.58 -13.52
C GLU A 124 -5.72 -5.10 -13.91
N GLN A 125 -5.03 -4.71 -15.00
CA GLN A 125 -5.14 -3.36 -15.54
C GLN A 125 -6.52 -3.17 -16.17
N THR A 126 -7.21 -2.10 -15.76
CA THR A 126 -8.40 -1.60 -16.42
C THR A 126 -8.06 -0.35 -17.24
N TYR A 127 -8.94 0.03 -18.14
CA TYR A 127 -8.81 1.25 -18.93
C TYR A 127 -10.02 2.16 -18.72
N ASP A 128 -10.72 2.00 -17.59
CA ASP A 128 -11.96 2.71 -17.29
C ASP A 128 -11.73 4.21 -17.01
N PHE A 129 -10.51 4.55 -16.58
CA PHE A 129 -10.09 5.93 -16.31
C PHE A 129 -8.70 6.19 -16.89
N PRO A 130 -8.39 7.45 -17.25
CA PRO A 130 -7.04 7.81 -17.66
C PRO A 130 -6.07 7.63 -16.48
N ALA A 131 -4.91 7.04 -16.76
CA ALA A 131 -3.84 6.95 -15.76
C ALA A 131 -3.39 8.36 -15.39
N THR A 132 -3.31 8.61 -14.10
CA THR A 132 -3.05 9.93 -13.56
C THR A 132 -1.71 10.02 -12.82
N ALA A 133 -1.23 8.89 -12.32
CA ALA A 133 0.01 8.77 -11.56
C ALA A 133 1.12 8.04 -12.35
N ALA A 134 1.22 8.29 -13.65
CA ALA A 134 2.19 7.63 -14.53
C ALA A 134 3.67 7.83 -14.12
N GLN A 135 3.95 8.76 -13.21
CA GLN A 135 5.28 9.03 -12.67
C GLN A 135 5.55 8.30 -11.34
N HIS A 136 4.55 7.66 -10.75
CA HIS A 136 4.71 6.93 -9.50
C HIS A 136 4.94 5.45 -9.78
N GLN A 137 5.78 4.84 -8.95
CA GLN A 137 6.07 3.42 -9.02
C GLN A 137 4.91 2.58 -8.48
N SER A 138 4.87 1.33 -8.89
CA SER A 138 3.89 0.35 -8.39
C SER A 138 4.02 0.15 -6.88
N PHE A 139 5.25 0.13 -6.39
CA PHE A 139 5.61 -0.02 -4.98
C PHE A 139 6.58 1.07 -4.55
N CYS A 140 6.16 1.95 -3.65
CA CYS A 140 7.02 2.89 -2.96
C CYS A 140 7.22 2.41 -1.51
N LEU A 141 8.46 2.07 -1.15
CA LEU A 141 8.82 1.51 0.15
C LEU A 141 9.86 2.37 0.82
N GLU A 142 9.52 2.95 1.99
CA GLU A 142 10.39 3.84 2.74
C GLU A 142 10.70 3.27 4.13
N GLY A 143 11.96 2.97 4.43
CA GLY A 143 12.40 2.45 5.73
C GLY A 143 11.75 1.13 6.13
N CYS A 144 11.32 0.31 5.17
CA CYS A 144 10.73 -0.99 5.43
C CYS A 144 11.79 -2.09 5.59
N ARG A 145 11.46 -3.16 6.33
CA ARG A 145 12.34 -4.31 6.55
C ARG A 145 11.58 -5.62 6.43
N ASN A 146 12.26 -6.67 5.98
CA ASN A 146 11.67 -8.00 5.78
C ASN A 146 10.42 -7.92 4.90
N VAL A 147 10.56 -7.33 3.72
CA VAL A 147 9.48 -7.17 2.74
C VAL A 147 9.49 -8.36 1.80
N ARG A 148 8.32 -8.95 1.59
CA ARG A 148 8.12 -10.01 0.59
C ARG A 148 7.03 -9.59 -0.39
N ILE A 149 7.38 -9.52 -1.69
CA ILE A 149 6.45 -9.28 -2.80
C ILE A 149 6.59 -10.46 -3.75
N ALA A 150 5.67 -11.42 -3.69
CA ALA A 150 5.82 -12.69 -4.37
C ALA A 150 4.49 -13.30 -4.80
N GLU A 151 4.55 -14.22 -5.77
CA GLU A 151 3.41 -15.01 -6.21
C GLU A 151 2.24 -14.16 -6.75
N ASN A 152 2.47 -12.88 -7.04
CA ASN A 152 1.44 -12.00 -7.58
C ASN A 152 1.31 -12.19 -9.09
N ARG A 153 0.07 -12.21 -9.56
CA ARG A 153 -0.25 -12.29 -10.99
C ARG A 153 -0.64 -10.91 -11.51
N PHE A 154 0.04 -10.45 -12.54
CA PHE A 154 -0.23 -9.18 -13.22
C PHE A 154 -0.82 -9.44 -14.61
N ILE A 155 -1.98 -8.86 -14.93
CA ILE A 155 -2.71 -9.07 -16.18
C ILE A 155 -2.95 -7.72 -16.86
N GLY A 156 -2.41 -7.55 -18.05
CA GLY A 156 -2.46 -6.28 -18.78
C GLY A 156 -1.76 -5.13 -18.11
N TYR A 157 -1.11 -5.38 -16.99
CA TYR A 157 -0.37 -4.45 -16.17
C TYR A 157 1.12 -4.56 -16.52
N ASP A 158 1.80 -3.45 -16.68
CA ASP A 158 3.24 -3.42 -16.92
C ASP A 158 4.00 -4.08 -15.77
N LYS A 159 5.22 -4.52 -16.06
CA LYS A 159 6.09 -5.05 -15.00
C LYS A 159 6.14 -4.08 -13.82
N PRO A 160 5.82 -4.54 -12.59
CA PRO A 160 5.84 -3.68 -11.43
C PRO A 160 7.24 -3.16 -11.15
N ASP A 161 7.33 -1.91 -10.80
CA ASP A 161 8.55 -1.19 -10.46
C ASP A 161 8.55 -0.76 -8.99
N PHE A 162 9.75 -0.45 -8.49
CA PHE A 162 10.00 -0.21 -7.08
C PHE A 162 10.76 1.08 -6.88
N GLU A 163 10.31 1.88 -5.92
CA GLU A 163 11.09 2.95 -5.32
C GLU A 163 11.45 2.54 -3.90
N LEU A 164 12.75 2.50 -3.59
CA LEU A 164 13.28 2.10 -2.28
C LEU A 164 13.96 3.30 -1.65
N ILE A 165 13.39 3.84 -0.57
CA ILE A 165 13.87 5.00 0.15
C ILE A 165 14.31 4.58 1.55
N HIS A 166 15.51 4.96 1.97
CA HIS A 166 16.04 4.58 3.29
C HIS A 166 15.95 3.07 3.59
N MET A 167 16.23 2.25 2.57
CA MET A 167 16.17 0.80 2.66
C MET A 167 17.44 0.16 2.11
N ASN A 168 17.91 -0.88 2.78
CA ASN A 168 18.87 -1.79 2.19
C ASN A 168 18.14 -2.71 1.19
N PRO A 169 18.62 -2.88 -0.05
CA PRO A 169 18.00 -3.78 -1.03
C PRO A 169 17.84 -5.22 -0.55
N ASN A 170 18.66 -5.69 0.38
CA ASN A 170 18.54 -7.03 0.97
C ASN A 170 17.30 -7.19 1.89
N ASN A 171 16.61 -6.10 2.20
CA ASN A 171 15.38 -6.14 2.98
C ASN A 171 14.12 -6.45 2.14
N ILE A 172 14.27 -6.59 0.83
CA ILE A 172 13.17 -6.97 -0.05
C ILE A 172 13.47 -8.30 -0.75
N CYS A 173 12.54 -9.23 -0.70
CA CYS A 173 12.48 -10.41 -1.53
C CYS A 173 11.37 -10.21 -2.55
N HIS A 174 11.73 -10.15 -3.82
CA HIS A 174 10.80 -10.05 -4.93
C HIS A 174 10.93 -11.29 -5.81
N GLU A 175 9.82 -12.00 -6.01
CA GLU A 175 9.74 -13.17 -6.88
C GLU A 175 8.70 -12.88 -7.97
N GLU A 176 9.11 -12.96 -9.23
CA GLU A 176 8.17 -12.91 -10.36
C GLU A 176 7.32 -14.17 -10.38
N ALA A 177 6.02 -14.04 -10.63
CA ALA A 177 5.17 -15.19 -10.87
C ALA A 177 5.67 -15.94 -12.12
N LYS A 178 5.79 -17.26 -12.00
CA LYS A 178 6.16 -18.15 -13.11
C LYS A 178 5.00 -18.31 -14.07
#